data_ef8e6f8264bd05704473c70f3091b38e
#
_entry.id   ef8e6f8264bd05704473c70f3091b38e
#
_cell.length_a   1.000
_cell.length_b   1.000
_cell.length_c   1.000
_cell.angle_alpha   90.00
_cell.angle_beta   90.00
_cell.angle_gamma   90.00
#
_symmetry.space_group_name_H-M   'P 1'
#
loop_
_entity.id
_entity.type
_entity.pdbx_description
1 polymer ?
#
loop_
_entity_poly.entity_id
_entity_poly.type
_entity_poly.pdbx_seq_one_letter_code
_entity_poly.pdbx_strand_id
1 'polypeptide(L)' 'MHKAPIVEERLKRTPKVGDIVRFEDPHTFLNWQNGATGIVTKLYHDGNDALVLLNDGRLFLDRTEYFTVL' A
#
# COMPACT_ATOMS: atom_id res chain seq x y z
N MET A 1 -13.90 -4.64 29.00
CA MET A 1 -13.65 -4.55 28.41
C MET A 1 -13.25 -4.49 27.38
N HIS A 2 -12.99 -4.77 26.80
CA HIS A 2 -12.54 -4.86 25.97
C HIS A 2 -12.38 -4.31 24.91
N LYS A 3 -12.27 -3.96 24.25
CA LYS A 3 -11.81 -3.30 23.47
C LYS A 3 -10.90 -3.73 22.42
N ALA A 4 -10.45 -4.69 22.17
CA ALA A 4 -9.48 -5.31 21.32
C ALA A 4 -9.64 -5.09 19.83
N PRO A 5 -10.83 -4.99 19.32
CA PRO A 5 -11.01 -4.85 17.87
C PRO A 5 -10.34 -3.63 17.26
N ILE A 6 -10.03 -2.68 18.08
CA ILE A 6 -9.43 -1.46 17.58
C ILE A 6 -8.03 -1.71 17.03
N VAL A 7 -7.42 -2.79 17.43
CA VAL A 7 -6.06 -3.09 17.01
C VAL A 7 -5.97 -3.19 15.50
N GLU A 8 -6.97 -3.80 14.87
CA GLU A 8 -6.92 -3.97 13.43
C GLU A 8 -6.94 -2.66 12.70
N GLU A 9 -7.70 -1.72 13.20
CA GLU A 9 -7.75 -0.43 12.54
C GLU A 9 -6.42 0.28 12.61
N ARG A 10 -5.72 0.13 13.70
CA ARG A 10 -4.43 0.78 13.83
C ARG A 10 -3.40 0.22 12.87
N LEU A 11 -3.60 -1.00 12.41
CA LEU A 11 -2.66 -1.61 11.49
C LEU A 11 -2.88 -1.13 10.06
N LYS A 12 -3.99 -0.48 9.80
CA LYS A 12 -4.29 0.01 8.46
C LYS A 12 -3.91 1.47 8.37
N ARG A 13 -2.63 1.70 8.27
CA ARG A 13 -2.14 3.07 8.16
C ARG A 13 -2.10 3.49 6.71
N THR A 14 -2.34 4.77 6.48
CA THR A 14 -2.16 5.34 5.16
C THR A 14 -0.67 5.35 4.83
N PRO A 15 -0.27 4.79 3.70
CA PRO A 15 1.13 4.81 3.30
C PRO A 15 1.67 6.23 3.14
N LYS A 16 2.93 6.38 3.50
CA LYS A 16 3.66 7.63 3.34
C LYS A 16 4.94 7.35 2.59
N VAL A 17 5.53 8.41 2.05
CA VAL A 17 6.83 8.28 1.40
C VAL A 17 7.81 7.65 2.37
N GLY A 18 8.52 6.63 1.90
CA GLY A 18 9.47 5.90 2.71
C GLY A 18 8.93 4.63 3.32
N ASP A 19 7.61 4.44 3.32
CA ASP A 19 7.03 3.22 3.87
C ASP A 19 7.23 2.04 2.93
N ILE A 20 7.45 0.87 3.52
CA ILE A 20 7.48 -0.38 2.77
C ILE A 20 6.06 -0.91 2.73
N VAL A 21 5.60 -1.25 1.52
CA VAL A 21 4.20 -1.61 1.31
C VAL A 21 4.10 -2.84 0.43
N ARG A 22 2.94 -3.48 0.51
CA ARG A 22 2.55 -4.57 -0.39
C ARG A 22 1.32 -4.14 -1.15
N PHE A 23 1.31 -4.38 -2.46
CA PHE A 23 0.15 -4.05 -3.29
C PHE A 23 -0.88 -5.17 -3.20
N GLU A 24 -2.12 -4.79 -2.92
CA GLU A 24 -3.21 -5.76 -2.80
C GLU A 24 -4.46 -5.11 -3.36
N ASP A 25 -4.74 -5.37 -4.63
CA ASP A 25 -5.93 -4.86 -5.29
C ASP A 25 -7.04 -5.89 -5.14
N PRO A 26 -8.08 -5.58 -4.35
CA PRO A 26 -9.14 -6.56 -4.12
C PRO A 26 -10.06 -6.77 -5.33
N HIS A 27 -9.96 -5.90 -6.33
CA HIS A 27 -10.87 -5.95 -7.46
C HIS A 27 -10.37 -6.85 -8.59
N THR A 28 -9.09 -7.17 -8.61
CA THR A 28 -8.57 -8.07 -9.63
C THR A 28 -7.40 -8.87 -9.10
N PHE A 29 -7.67 -10.10 -8.80
CA PHE A 29 -6.62 -11.00 -8.35
C PHE A 29 -5.75 -11.49 -9.51
N LEU A 30 -6.13 -11.13 -10.74
CA LEU A 30 -5.31 -11.47 -11.90
C LEU A 30 -4.21 -10.45 -12.16
N ASN A 31 -4.24 -9.34 -11.44
CA ASN A 31 -3.21 -8.33 -11.58
C ASN A 31 -1.88 -8.90 -11.09
N TRP A 32 -0.89 -8.95 -12.00
CA TRP A 32 0.39 -9.57 -11.65
C TRP A 32 1.12 -8.82 -10.55
N GLN A 33 0.79 -7.57 -10.31
CA GLN A 33 1.41 -6.81 -9.23
C GLN A 33 0.85 -7.17 -7.86
N ASN A 34 -0.25 -7.89 -7.79
CA ASN A 34 -0.79 -8.28 -6.48
C ASN A 34 0.25 -9.09 -5.71
N GLY A 35 0.49 -8.68 -4.48
CA GLY A 35 1.50 -9.30 -3.64
C GLY A 35 2.89 -8.69 -3.79
N ALA A 36 3.08 -7.81 -4.77
CA ALA A 36 4.38 -7.18 -4.95
C ALA A 36 4.65 -6.22 -3.81
N THR A 37 5.91 -6.13 -3.40
CA THR A 37 6.32 -5.24 -2.33
C THR A 37 7.28 -4.20 -2.88
N GLY A 38 7.34 -3.07 -2.19
CA GLY A 38 8.24 -2.01 -2.59
C GLY A 38 8.20 -0.88 -1.58
N ILE A 39 8.78 0.25 -1.98
CA ILE A 39 8.86 1.40 -1.11
C ILE A 39 8.15 2.58 -1.78
N VAL A 40 7.37 3.31 -1.00
CA VAL A 40 6.66 4.48 -1.53
C VAL A 40 7.66 5.59 -1.77
N THR A 41 7.73 6.06 -3.01
CA THR A 41 8.66 7.13 -3.37
C THR A 41 7.99 8.48 -3.49
N LYS A 42 6.69 8.50 -3.82
CA LYS A 42 5.99 9.77 -4.00
C LYS A 42 4.50 9.55 -3.88
N LEU A 43 3.80 10.58 -3.44
CA LEU A 43 2.34 10.56 -3.36
C LEU A 43 1.80 11.66 -4.25
N TYR A 44 0.63 11.41 -4.87
CA TYR A 44 -0.03 12.34 -5.76
C TYR A 44 -1.48 12.52 -5.32
N HIS A 45 -2.09 13.58 -5.79
CA HIS A 45 -3.53 13.84 -5.59
C HIS A 45 -3.89 13.78 -4.12
N ASP A 46 -3.17 14.57 -3.31
CA ASP A 46 -3.41 14.64 -1.87
C ASP A 46 -3.28 13.29 -1.19
N GLY A 47 -2.36 12.47 -1.69
CA GLY A 47 -2.09 11.18 -1.08
C GLY A 47 -2.97 10.07 -1.59
N ASN A 48 -3.83 10.33 -2.57
CA ASN A 48 -4.74 9.28 -3.07
C ASN A 48 -4.07 8.31 -4.00
N ASP A 49 -2.95 8.70 -4.62
CA ASP A 49 -2.17 7.81 -5.49
C ASP A 49 -0.75 7.71 -4.98
N ALA A 50 -0.18 6.53 -5.08
CA ALA A 50 1.17 6.28 -4.59
C ALA A 50 2.03 5.73 -5.71
N LEU A 51 3.23 6.27 -5.83
CA LEU A 51 4.26 5.75 -6.73
C LEU A 51 5.21 4.93 -5.89
N VAL A 52 5.34 3.65 -6.25
CA VAL A 52 6.09 2.69 -5.47
C VAL A 52 7.20 2.11 -6.33
N LEU A 53 8.41 2.10 -5.78
CA LEU A 53 9.53 1.40 -6.40
C LEU A 53 9.47 -0.04 -5.91
N LEU A 54 9.12 -0.93 -6.81
CA LEU A 54 8.99 -2.34 -6.47
C LEU A 54 10.35 -2.99 -6.29
N ASN A 55 10.34 -4.13 -5.61
CA ASN A 55 11.59 -4.85 -5.32
C ASN A 55 12.35 -5.28 -6.57
N ASP A 56 11.66 -5.41 -7.70
CA ASP A 56 12.33 -5.77 -8.95
C ASP A 56 12.85 -4.56 -9.72
N GLY A 57 12.77 -3.36 -9.14
CA GLY A 57 13.30 -2.15 -9.74
C GLY A 57 12.32 -1.38 -10.60
N ARG A 58 11.11 -1.87 -10.78
CA ARG A 58 10.12 -1.17 -11.58
C ARG A 58 9.33 -0.18 -10.73
N LEU A 59 8.89 0.90 -11.37
CA LEU A 59 8.01 1.87 -10.73
C LEU A 59 6.56 1.49 -11.01
N PHE A 60 5.73 1.62 -10.01
CA PHE A 60 4.33 1.23 -10.11
C PHE A 60 3.47 2.30 -9.44
N LEU A 61 2.50 2.81 -10.18
CA LEU A 61 1.60 3.86 -9.69
C LEU A 61 0.19 3.28 -9.59
N ASP A 62 -0.40 3.38 -8.41
CA ASP A 62 -1.78 2.95 -8.25
C ASP A 62 -2.36 3.69 -7.05
N ARG A 63 -3.62 3.40 -6.75
CA ARG A 63 -4.31 4.06 -5.65
C ARG A 63 -3.67 3.66 -4.33
N THR A 64 -3.48 4.66 -3.49
CA THR A 64 -2.83 4.46 -2.21
C THR A 64 -3.56 3.43 -1.35
N GLU A 65 -4.90 3.39 -1.47
CA GLU A 65 -5.69 2.48 -0.64
C GLU A 65 -5.41 1.01 -0.94
N TYR A 66 -4.79 0.71 -2.07
CA TYR A 66 -4.47 -0.68 -2.41
C TYR A 66 -3.10 -1.12 -1.89
N PHE A 67 -2.39 -0.24 -1.21
CA PHE A 67 -1.09 -0.56 -0.63
C PHE A 67 -1.22 -0.72 0.87
N THR A 68 -0.72 -1.82 1.38
CA THR A 68 -0.72 -2.12 2.81
C THR A 68 0.68 -1.86 3.37
N VAL A 69 0.76 -1.04 4.41
CA VAL A 69 2.05 -0.79 5.06
C VAL A 69 2.47 -2.03 5.83
N LEU A 70 3.70 -2.43 5.60
CA LEU A 70 4.24 -3.64 6.23
C LEU A 70 4.99 -3.34 7.52
#